data_a8d83f962a71d859264544361ca99eeb
#
_entry.id   a8d83f962a71d859264544361ca99eeb
#
_cell.length_a   1.000
_cell.length_b   1.000
_cell.length_c   1.000
_cell.angle_alpha   90.00
_cell.angle_beta   90.00
_cell.angle_gamma   90.00
#
_symmetry.space_group_name_H-M   'P 1'
#
loop_
_entity.id
_entity.type
_entity.pdbx_description
1 polymer ?
#
loop_
_entity_poly.entity_id
_entity_poly.type
_entity_poly.pdbx_seq_one_letter_code
_entity_poly.pdbx_strand_id
1 'polypeptide(L)'
;MSENTVVCEICPHHCAIPEGGGGKCRARGTRNGKNVPLLYGIMSSVALDPIEKKPLRRFYPGSTILSVGSFGCNLNCPFCQNWEISMTDGSAYLQDKDSHYLAPDVLADMADGLRDRGNIGVAFTYN
;
A
#
# COMPACT_ATOMS: atom_id res chain seq x y z
N MET A 1 -2.37 17.39 -26.33
CA MET A 1 -1.85 16.10 -25.82
C MET A 1 -0.43 16.31 -25.36
N SER A 2 -0.13 15.90 -24.16
CA SER A 2 1.24 15.91 -23.65
C SER A 2 2.07 14.88 -24.43
N GLU A 3 3.24 15.27 -24.92
CA GLU A 3 4.14 14.36 -25.62
C GLU A 3 4.66 13.21 -24.73
N ASN A 4 4.44 13.29 -23.41
CA ASN A 4 4.94 12.36 -22.41
C ASN A 4 3.81 11.64 -21.67
N THR A 5 2.76 11.26 -22.39
CA THR A 5 1.71 10.41 -21.81
C THR A 5 2.12 8.94 -21.93
N VAL A 6 2.07 8.21 -20.81
CA VAL A 6 2.42 6.78 -20.75
C VAL A 6 1.18 5.99 -20.37
N VAL A 7 0.94 4.88 -21.06
CA VAL A 7 -0.14 3.95 -20.72
C VAL A 7 0.38 2.98 -19.65
N CYS A 8 -0.35 2.90 -18.55
CA CYS A 8 -0.04 1.95 -17.47
C CYS A 8 -0.59 0.57 -17.82
N GLU A 9 0.27 -0.44 -17.81
CA GLU A 9 -0.11 -1.81 -18.17
C GLU A 9 -0.20 -2.77 -16.97
N ILE A 10 -0.29 -2.22 -15.75
CA ILE A 10 -0.27 -3.03 -14.53
C ILE A 10 -1.64 -3.68 -14.27
N CYS A 11 -2.74 -3.00 -14.59
CA CYS A 11 -4.08 -3.54 -14.36
C CYS A 11 -5.00 -3.24 -15.55
N PRO A 12 -6.21 -3.81 -15.60
CA PRO A 12 -7.12 -3.67 -16.75
C PRO A 12 -7.58 -2.25 -17.07
N HIS A 13 -7.33 -1.28 -16.21
CA HIS A 13 -7.71 0.11 -16.50
C HIS A 13 -6.90 0.75 -17.60
N HIS A 14 -5.66 0.32 -17.81
CA HIS A 14 -4.76 0.84 -18.84
C HIS A 14 -4.78 2.38 -18.88
N CYS A 15 -4.60 3.02 -17.71
CA CYS A 15 -4.67 4.46 -17.58
C CYS A 15 -3.64 5.14 -18.48
N ALA A 16 -4.08 6.10 -19.30
CA ALA A 16 -3.19 7.00 -20.03
C ALA A 16 -2.83 8.15 -19.10
N ILE A 17 -1.60 8.16 -18.62
CA ILE A 17 -1.16 9.08 -17.57
C ILE A 17 -0.18 10.10 -18.15
N PRO A 18 -0.54 11.38 -18.17
CA PRO A 18 0.39 12.42 -18.63
C PRO A 18 1.52 12.64 -17.63
N GLU A 19 2.60 13.24 -18.10
CA GLU A 19 3.74 13.62 -17.26
C GLU A 19 3.26 14.44 -16.05
N GLY A 20 3.70 14.04 -14.86
CA GLY A 20 3.27 14.65 -13.59
C GLY A 20 1.95 14.15 -13.04
N GLY A 21 1.19 13.35 -13.82
CA GLY A 21 -0.10 12.85 -13.41
C GLY A 21 -0.05 11.52 -12.68
N GLY A 22 -1.23 11.06 -12.23
CA GLY A 22 -1.43 9.77 -11.58
C GLY A 22 -2.59 8.99 -12.19
N GLY A 23 -2.57 7.66 -12.01
CA GLY A 23 -3.62 6.78 -12.47
C GLY A 23 -4.83 6.75 -11.53
N LYS A 24 -5.85 5.98 -11.91
CA LYS A 24 -7.06 5.78 -11.08
C LYS A 24 -6.77 5.23 -9.69
N CYS A 25 -5.75 4.38 -9.57
CA CYS A 25 -5.34 3.80 -8.29
C CYS A 25 -4.63 4.80 -7.38
N ARG A 26 -4.18 5.95 -7.89
CA ARG A 26 -3.41 6.98 -7.20
C ARG A 26 -2.01 6.54 -6.76
N ALA A 27 -1.65 5.29 -7.07
CA ALA A 27 -0.39 4.68 -6.63
C ALA A 27 0.69 4.66 -7.71
N ARG A 28 0.32 4.91 -8.96
CA ARG A 28 1.25 4.95 -10.09
C ARG A 28 1.05 6.22 -10.90
N GLY A 29 2.12 6.68 -11.50
CA GLY A 29 2.09 7.89 -12.31
C GLY A 29 3.19 7.90 -13.36
N THR A 30 3.22 8.95 -14.15
CA THR A 30 4.25 9.15 -15.16
C THR A 30 5.23 10.21 -14.69
N ARG A 31 6.50 9.83 -14.64
CA ARG A 31 7.63 10.71 -14.29
C ARG A 31 8.78 10.44 -15.24
N ASN A 32 9.29 11.50 -15.88
CA ASN A 32 10.37 11.40 -16.88
C ASN A 32 10.03 10.41 -18.02
N GLY A 33 8.77 10.42 -18.49
CA GLY A 33 8.30 9.56 -19.56
C GLY A 33 8.18 8.09 -19.21
N LYS A 34 8.15 7.74 -17.94
CA LYS A 34 8.05 6.35 -17.46
C LYS A 34 6.93 6.19 -16.45
N ASN A 35 6.27 5.03 -16.48
CA ASN A 35 5.33 4.64 -15.44
C ASN A 35 6.12 4.20 -14.20
N VAL A 36 5.88 4.88 -13.09
CA VAL A 36 6.59 4.64 -11.82
C VAL A 36 5.61 4.50 -10.67
N PRO A 37 5.96 3.72 -9.63
CA PRO A 37 5.18 3.72 -8.40
C PRO A 37 5.41 5.04 -7.65
N LEU A 38 4.31 5.69 -7.25
CA LEU A 38 4.36 6.95 -6.51
C LEU A 38 4.41 6.75 -5.00
N LEU A 39 3.92 5.61 -4.54
CA LEU A 39 3.73 5.30 -3.12
C LEU A 39 4.56 4.11 -2.65
N TYR A 40 5.63 3.79 -3.38
CA TYR A 40 6.51 2.68 -3.00
C TYR A 40 7.06 2.87 -1.60
N GLY A 41 6.82 1.89 -0.73
CA GLY A 41 7.29 1.93 0.66
C GLY A 41 6.51 2.87 1.59
N ILE A 42 5.53 3.61 1.08
CA ILE A 42 4.71 4.50 1.91
C ILE A 42 3.60 3.69 2.57
N MET A 43 3.59 3.67 3.91
CA MET A 43 2.64 2.89 4.69
C MET A 43 1.60 3.79 5.34
N SER A 44 0.33 3.42 5.23
CA SER A 44 -0.76 4.09 5.94
C SER A 44 -0.79 3.67 7.42
N SER A 45 -0.43 2.42 7.70
CA SER A 45 -0.40 1.88 9.06
C SER A 45 0.56 0.70 9.15
N VAL A 46 1.09 0.49 10.36
CA VAL A 46 1.90 -0.68 10.71
C VAL A 46 1.44 -1.12 12.09
N ALA A 47 0.98 -2.36 12.22
CA ALA A 47 0.46 -2.88 13.49
C ALA A 47 0.70 -4.38 13.63
N LEU A 48 0.93 -4.83 14.85
CA LEU A 48 1.02 -6.25 15.17
C LEU A 48 -0.38 -6.73 15.58
N ASP A 49 -1.03 -7.46 14.69
CA ASP A 49 -2.40 -7.91 14.88
C ASP A 49 -2.46 -9.39 15.25
N PRO A 50 -3.47 -9.83 16.04
CA PRO A 50 -3.76 -11.26 16.18
C PRO A 50 -4.06 -11.89 14.82
N ILE A 51 -3.59 -13.14 14.62
CA ILE A 51 -3.83 -13.84 13.35
C ILE A 51 -5.33 -14.05 13.09
N GLU A 52 -6.13 -14.18 14.11
CA GLU A 52 -7.57 -14.37 14.02
C GLU A 52 -8.30 -13.13 13.47
N LYS A 53 -7.70 -11.94 13.57
CA LYS A 53 -8.21 -10.72 12.94
C LYS A 53 -8.19 -10.79 11.42
N LYS A 54 -7.37 -11.67 10.85
CA LYS A 54 -7.31 -11.95 9.41
C LYS A 54 -8.26 -13.08 9.01
N PRO A 55 -9.36 -13.27 9.67
CA PRO A 55 -10.23 -14.42 9.95
C PRO A 55 -9.60 -15.81 9.75
N LEU A 56 -8.38 -16.00 10.19
CA LEU A 56 -7.65 -17.26 10.09
C LEU A 56 -7.66 -17.99 11.45
N ARG A 57 -8.72 -18.73 11.71
CA ARG A 57 -8.93 -19.37 13.02
C ARG A 57 -8.06 -20.59 13.27
N ARG A 58 -7.67 -21.29 12.21
CA ARG A 58 -6.94 -22.58 12.32
C ARG A 58 -5.52 -22.50 11.79
N PHE A 59 -5.05 -21.30 11.47
CA PHE A 59 -3.70 -21.05 10.98
C PHE A 59 -2.88 -20.45 12.11
N TYR A 60 -1.99 -21.25 12.67
CA TYR A 60 -1.14 -20.84 13.80
C TYR A 60 -1.93 -20.11 14.90
N PRO A 61 -2.97 -20.74 15.52
CA PRO A 61 -3.83 -20.08 16.49
C PRO A 61 -3.03 -19.45 17.64
N GLY A 62 -3.44 -18.25 18.04
CA GLY A 62 -2.77 -17.51 19.11
C GLY A 62 -1.53 -16.74 18.69
N SER A 63 -1.11 -16.84 17.43
CA SER A 63 0.01 -16.07 16.91
C SER A 63 -0.40 -14.64 16.52
N THR A 64 0.60 -13.83 16.20
CA THR A 64 0.41 -12.48 15.68
C THR A 64 0.99 -12.36 14.28
N ILE A 65 0.60 -11.31 13.57
CA ILE A 65 1.15 -11.00 12.26
C ILE A 65 1.34 -9.49 12.13
N LEU A 66 2.52 -9.10 11.64
CA LEU A 66 2.80 -7.69 11.38
C LEU A 66 2.03 -7.25 10.14
N SER A 67 1.06 -6.38 10.33
CA SER A 67 0.17 -5.91 9.26
C SER A 67 0.58 -4.53 8.81
N VAL A 68 0.71 -4.34 7.50
CA VAL A 68 1.00 -3.05 6.90
C VAL A 68 -0.11 -2.67 5.93
N GLY A 69 -0.46 -1.39 5.94
CA GLY A 69 -1.43 -0.81 5.02
C GLY A 69 -0.77 0.15 4.05
N SER A 70 -1.43 0.42 2.94
CA SER A 70 -0.98 1.35 1.91
C SER A 70 -2.12 2.30 1.51
N PHE A 71 -1.84 3.22 0.61
CA PHE A 71 -2.84 4.13 0.06
C PHE A 71 -3.15 3.76 -1.39
N GLY A 72 -4.33 4.17 -1.85
CA GLY A 72 -4.76 3.94 -3.21
C GLY A 72 -5.33 2.55 -3.44
N CYS A 73 -6.11 2.42 -4.49
CA CYS A 73 -6.69 1.14 -4.90
C CYS A 73 -7.17 1.27 -6.35
N ASN A 74 -7.06 0.20 -7.11
CA ASN A 74 -7.55 0.18 -8.50
C ASN A 74 -9.05 -0.12 -8.61
N LEU A 75 -9.72 -0.32 -7.49
CA LEU A 75 -11.17 -0.45 -7.41
C LEU A 75 -11.79 0.83 -6.85
N ASN A 76 -13.08 0.98 -7.03
CA ASN A 76 -13.85 2.13 -6.55
C ASN A 76 -15.17 1.63 -5.95
N CYS A 77 -15.08 0.73 -4.97
CA CYS A 77 -16.24 0.13 -4.35
C CYS A 77 -17.02 1.17 -3.53
N PRO A 78 -18.32 1.37 -3.76
CA PRO A 78 -19.09 2.36 -3.00
C PRO A 78 -19.28 1.98 -1.54
N PHE A 79 -19.04 0.72 -1.18
CA PHE A 79 -19.15 0.19 0.18
C PHE A 79 -17.79 -0.08 0.81
N CYS A 80 -16.71 0.48 0.30
CA CYS A 80 -15.36 0.20 0.80
C CYS A 80 -15.19 0.65 2.25
N GLN A 81 -14.86 -0.28 3.15
CA GLN A 81 -14.60 0.02 4.55
C GLN A 81 -13.34 0.86 4.75
N ASN A 82 -12.39 0.73 3.83
CA ASN A 82 -11.09 1.42 3.88
C ASN A 82 -11.03 2.63 2.95
N TRP A 83 -12.17 3.25 2.64
CA TRP A 83 -12.24 4.35 1.67
C TRP A 83 -11.30 5.51 2.00
N GLU A 84 -11.04 5.74 3.28
CA GLU A 84 -10.14 6.82 3.73
C GLU A 84 -8.70 6.62 3.27
N ILE A 85 -8.27 5.39 3.03
CA ILE A 85 -6.92 5.08 2.55
C ILE A 85 -6.92 4.61 1.10
N SER A 86 -7.98 3.95 0.65
CA SER A 86 -8.06 3.39 -0.71
C SER A 86 -8.36 4.44 -1.78
N MET A 87 -9.08 5.51 -1.41
CA MET A 87 -9.52 6.54 -2.35
C MET A 87 -8.65 7.81 -2.30
N THR A 88 -7.41 7.68 -1.82
CA THR A 88 -6.48 8.79 -1.70
C THR A 88 -5.06 8.34 -1.97
N ASP A 89 -4.18 9.27 -2.30
CA ASP A 89 -2.73 9.06 -2.32
C ASP A 89 -2.08 9.34 -0.95
N GLY A 90 -2.89 9.65 0.05
CA GLY A 90 -2.43 9.97 1.39
C GLY A 90 -2.05 11.43 1.61
N SER A 91 -2.00 12.26 0.57
CA SER A 91 -1.54 13.65 0.70
C SER A 91 -2.37 14.49 1.65
N ALA A 92 -3.65 14.16 1.85
CA ALA A 92 -4.53 14.85 2.79
C ALA A 92 -4.21 14.51 4.25
N TYR A 93 -3.57 13.37 4.52
CA TYR A 93 -3.30 12.88 5.87
C TYR A 93 -1.81 12.95 6.23
N LEU A 94 -0.94 12.98 5.23
CA LEU A 94 0.50 12.95 5.43
C LEU A 94 1.07 14.33 5.14
N GLN A 95 1.60 14.99 6.18
CA GLN A 95 2.34 16.24 6.00
C GLN A 95 3.67 15.99 5.29
N ASP A 96 4.25 14.80 5.53
CA ASP A 96 5.50 14.37 4.94
C ASP A 96 5.42 12.88 4.61
N LYS A 97 5.39 12.55 3.33
CA LYS A 97 5.35 11.15 2.88
C LYS A 97 6.60 10.38 3.31
N ASP A 98 7.74 11.05 3.38
CA ASP A 98 9.00 10.41 3.76
C ASP A 98 8.97 9.86 5.18
N SER A 99 8.20 10.49 6.09
CA SER A 99 8.04 10.02 7.47
C SER A 99 7.25 8.71 7.57
N HIS A 100 6.52 8.34 6.52
CA HIS A 100 5.76 7.10 6.41
C HIS A 100 6.44 6.07 5.52
N TYR A 101 7.65 6.35 5.05
CA TYR A 101 8.41 5.43 4.23
C TYR A 101 8.99 4.31 5.08
N LEU A 102 8.77 3.08 4.65
CA LEU A 102 9.30 1.87 5.29
C LEU A 102 9.97 1.02 4.21
N ALA A 103 11.30 0.99 4.22
CA ALA A 103 12.06 0.20 3.26
C ALA A 103 11.83 -1.30 3.49
N PRO A 104 11.91 -2.12 2.43
CA PRO A 104 11.67 -3.57 2.56
C PRO A 104 12.57 -4.27 3.58
N ASP A 105 13.85 -3.91 3.65
CA ASP A 105 14.80 -4.46 4.61
C ASP A 105 14.45 -4.06 6.05
N VAL A 106 14.03 -2.82 6.27
CA VAL A 106 13.60 -2.33 7.58
C VAL A 106 12.32 -3.06 8.02
N LEU A 107 11.38 -3.26 7.09
CA LEU A 107 10.16 -4.03 7.39
C LEU A 107 10.49 -5.47 7.77
N ALA A 108 11.41 -6.10 7.05
CA ALA A 108 11.84 -7.46 7.34
C ALA A 108 12.50 -7.57 8.72
N ASP A 109 13.38 -6.62 9.06
CA ASP A 109 14.03 -6.57 10.36
C ASP A 109 13.02 -6.33 11.49
N MET A 110 12.03 -5.47 11.26
CA MET A 110 10.96 -5.22 12.22
C MET A 110 10.14 -6.50 12.46
N ALA A 111 9.78 -7.21 11.40
CA ALA A 111 9.04 -8.47 11.50
C ALA A 111 9.84 -9.53 12.26
N ASP A 112 11.13 -9.64 11.99
CA ASP A 112 12.01 -10.59 12.68
C ASP A 112 12.16 -10.24 14.16
N GLY A 113 12.30 -8.97 14.48
CA GLY A 113 12.40 -8.49 15.87
C GLY A 113 11.15 -8.71 16.70
N LEU A 114 10.00 -8.95 16.07
CA LEU A 114 8.72 -9.22 16.74
C LEU A 114 8.42 -10.72 16.93
N ARG A 115 9.34 -11.60 16.55
CA ARG A 115 9.14 -13.06 16.71
C ARG A 115 8.88 -13.45 18.17
N ASP A 116 9.52 -12.79 19.12
CA ASP A 116 9.32 -13.03 20.56
C ASP A 116 7.89 -12.68 21.02
N ARG A 117 7.18 -11.88 20.24
CA ARG A 117 5.78 -11.55 20.46
C ARG A 117 4.82 -12.44 19.69
N GLY A 118 5.32 -13.52 19.11
CA GLY A 118 4.51 -14.47 18.35
C GLY A 118 4.29 -14.10 16.90
N ASN A 119 5.04 -13.13 16.35
CA ASN A 119 4.91 -12.73 14.95
C ASN A 119 5.38 -13.84 14.02
N ILE A 120 4.52 -14.22 13.07
CA ILE A 120 4.78 -15.28 12.10
C ILE A 120 5.06 -14.75 10.68
N GLY A 121 4.99 -13.46 10.46
CA GLY A 121 5.26 -12.90 9.15
C GLY A 121 4.73 -11.49 8.97
N VAL A 122 4.55 -11.10 7.71
CA VAL A 122 4.04 -9.79 7.30
C VAL A 122 2.78 -9.98 6.46
N ALA A 123 1.78 -9.16 6.71
CA ALA A 123 0.57 -9.11 5.90
C ALA A 123 0.43 -7.72 5.26
N PHE A 124 0.35 -7.70 3.93
CA PHE A 124 -0.03 -6.50 3.17
C PHE A 124 -1.55 -6.53 3.02
N THR A 125 -2.25 -5.74 3.79
CA THR A 125 -3.65 -6.05 4.03
C THR A 125 -4.64 -4.90 3.85
N TYR A 126 -4.26 -3.68 4.03
CA TYR A 126 -5.18 -2.55 3.95
C TYR A 126 -4.74 -1.55 2.88
N ASN A 127 -5.64 -1.30 1.91
CA ASN A 127 -5.41 -0.27 0.89
C ASN A 127 -6.74 0.24 0.33
#